data_c8d668230c959e08224b9f8e9e3c2991
#
_entry.id   c8d668230c959e08224b9f8e9e3c2991
#
_cell.length_a   1.000
_cell.length_b   1.000
_cell.length_c   1.000
_cell.angle_alpha   90.00
_cell.angle_beta   90.00
_cell.angle_gamma   90.00
#
_symmetry.space_group_name_H-M   'P 1'
#
loop_
_entity.id
_entity.type
_entity.pdbx_description
1 polymer ?
#
loop_
_entity_poly.entity_id
_entity_poly.type
_entity_poly.pdbx_seq_one_letter_code
_entity_poly.pdbx_strand_id
1 'polypeptide(L)'
;MTYKYINEDQIDVELKCTICDEPFQSPMNCIICGNTYCKTCILQWMEKQKSCPSCRQTGYHFQPVISRVVLNQLNRLLVQCTLCQQINIQRSNLNDHISCTCPKQIVNCINNCGWRGYRENYQQHLIECRQSQ
;
A
#
# COMPACT_ATOMS: atom_id res chain seq x y z
N MET A 1 -7.74 -4.09 5.65
CA MET A 1 -6.36 -3.80 5.20
C MET A 1 -5.37 -4.64 6.00
N THR A 2 -4.25 -4.99 5.39
CA THR A 2 -3.21 -5.79 6.05
C THR A 2 -2.23 -4.95 6.86
N TYR A 3 -2.40 -3.64 6.88
CA TYR A 3 -1.52 -2.74 7.60
C TYR A 3 -2.28 -1.51 8.09
N LYS A 4 -1.65 -0.80 9.04
CA LYS A 4 -2.12 0.51 9.50
C LYS A 4 -0.93 1.43 9.72
N TYR A 5 -1.14 2.73 9.57
CA TYR A 5 -0.08 3.72 9.77
C TYR A 5 0.18 3.91 11.26
N ILE A 6 1.46 4.09 11.59
CA ILE A 6 1.89 4.42 12.96
C ILE A 6 1.85 5.93 13.10
N ASN A 7 1.25 6.44 14.20
CA ASN A 7 1.11 7.87 14.47
C ASN A 7 0.51 8.62 13.28
N GLU A 8 -0.62 8.13 12.79
CA GLU A 8 -1.27 8.67 11.59
C GLU A 8 -1.58 10.16 11.72
N ASP A 9 -1.92 10.63 12.93
CA ASP A 9 -2.20 12.03 13.20
C ASP A 9 -0.97 12.93 13.06
N GLN A 10 0.24 12.37 13.09
CA GLN A 10 1.49 13.11 12.92
C GLN A 10 1.98 13.11 11.48
N ILE A 11 1.33 12.39 10.59
CA ILE A 11 1.69 12.41 9.16
C ILE A 11 1.29 13.77 8.59
N ASP A 12 2.21 14.40 7.84
CA ASP A 12 1.99 15.70 7.23
C ASP A 12 0.74 15.66 6.34
N VAL A 13 -0.15 16.62 6.53
CA VAL A 13 -1.38 16.74 5.74
C VAL A 13 -1.07 16.90 4.23
N GLU A 14 0.09 17.43 3.90
CA GLU A 14 0.53 17.56 2.51
C GLU A 14 0.76 16.21 1.83
N LEU A 15 0.87 15.13 2.61
CA LEU A 15 1.03 13.78 2.09
C LEU A 15 -0.28 13.01 2.02
N LYS A 16 -1.40 13.66 2.34
CA LYS A 16 -2.72 13.01 2.40
C LYS A 16 -3.62 13.46 1.28
N CYS A 17 -4.37 12.50 0.73
CA CYS A 17 -5.38 12.75 -0.29
C CYS A 17 -6.61 13.40 0.35
N THR A 18 -7.08 14.52 -0.21
CA THR A 18 -8.26 15.21 0.33
C THR A 18 -9.56 14.47 0.05
N ILE A 19 -9.54 13.49 -0.84
CA ILE A 19 -10.73 12.68 -1.14
C ILE A 19 -10.92 11.58 -0.09
N CYS A 20 -9.84 10.87 0.28
CA CYS A 20 -9.93 9.74 1.23
C CYS A 20 -9.30 10.02 2.58
N ASP A 21 -8.61 11.14 2.76
CA ASP A 21 -7.91 11.54 3.99
C ASP A 21 -6.78 10.59 4.40
N GLU A 22 -6.34 9.74 3.48
CA GLU A 22 -5.25 8.80 3.70
C GLU A 22 -3.98 9.27 2.99
N PRO A 23 -2.79 8.85 3.43
CA PRO A 23 -1.57 9.12 2.68
C PRO A 23 -1.69 8.61 1.24
N PHE A 24 -1.09 9.34 0.31
CA PHE A 24 -1.24 9.05 -1.11
C PHE A 24 -0.82 7.63 -1.48
N GLN A 25 -1.66 6.98 -2.29
CA GLN A 25 -1.35 5.72 -2.98
C GLN A 25 -1.31 6.01 -4.47
N SER A 26 -0.16 5.78 -5.10
CA SER A 26 0.05 6.10 -6.52
C SER A 26 -0.38 7.54 -6.83
N PRO A 27 0.31 8.53 -6.25
CA PRO A 27 -0.17 9.92 -6.30
C PRO A 27 -0.25 10.45 -7.74
N MET A 28 -1.36 11.13 -8.03
CA MET A 28 -1.63 11.80 -9.30
C MET A 28 -1.79 13.29 -9.06
N ASN A 29 -1.15 14.08 -9.90
CA ASN A 29 -1.08 15.54 -9.76
C ASN A 29 -1.87 16.21 -10.87
N CYS A 30 -2.73 17.18 -10.51
CA CYS A 30 -3.37 18.03 -11.49
C CYS A 30 -2.33 18.97 -12.07
N ILE A 31 -2.13 18.94 -13.39
CA ILE A 31 -1.12 19.77 -14.03
C ILE A 31 -1.52 21.26 -14.10
N ILE A 32 -2.77 21.58 -13.81
CA ILE A 32 -3.27 22.96 -13.84
C ILE A 32 -3.11 23.63 -12.48
N CYS A 33 -3.59 22.99 -11.40
CA CYS A 33 -3.56 23.60 -10.07
C CYS A 33 -2.52 23.00 -9.11
N GLY A 34 -1.92 21.88 -9.48
CA GLY A 34 -0.87 21.26 -8.66
C GLY A 34 -1.35 20.38 -7.50
N ASN A 35 -2.65 20.28 -7.27
CA ASN A 35 -3.14 19.42 -6.19
C ASN A 35 -2.99 17.95 -6.52
N THR A 36 -2.78 17.14 -5.49
CA THR A 36 -2.45 15.72 -5.62
C THR A 36 -3.52 14.87 -4.96
N TYR A 37 -3.78 13.71 -5.56
CA TYR A 37 -4.79 12.75 -5.11
C TYR A 37 -4.27 11.33 -5.33
N CYS A 38 -4.84 10.36 -4.61
CA CYS A 38 -4.61 8.95 -4.94
C CYS A 38 -5.14 8.66 -6.34
N LYS A 39 -4.45 7.81 -7.09
CA LYS A 39 -4.89 7.43 -8.44
C LYS A 39 -6.30 6.89 -8.46
N THR A 40 -6.63 5.95 -7.56
CA THR A 40 -7.98 5.38 -7.51
C THR A 40 -9.03 6.41 -7.14
N CYS A 41 -8.70 7.32 -6.22
CA CYS A 41 -9.63 8.37 -5.79
C CYS A 41 -9.98 9.31 -6.93
N ILE A 42 -8.96 9.77 -7.68
CA ILE A 42 -9.22 10.73 -8.76
C ILE A 42 -9.92 10.09 -9.96
N LEU A 43 -9.61 8.82 -10.25
CA LEU A 43 -10.29 8.12 -11.33
C LEU A 43 -11.77 7.93 -11.01
N GLN A 44 -12.12 7.58 -9.77
CA GLN A 44 -13.50 7.45 -9.33
C GLN A 44 -14.22 8.81 -9.35
N TRP A 45 -13.53 9.87 -8.92
CA TRP A 45 -14.09 11.22 -8.95
C TRP A 45 -14.43 11.63 -10.38
N MET A 46 -13.51 11.38 -11.32
CA MET A 46 -13.70 11.79 -12.72
C MET A 46 -14.82 11.04 -13.42
N GLU A 47 -15.20 9.87 -12.94
CA GLU A 47 -16.36 9.15 -13.48
C GLU A 47 -17.66 9.93 -13.24
N LYS A 48 -17.71 10.68 -12.15
CA LYS A 48 -18.93 11.39 -11.73
C LYS A 48 -18.89 12.88 -12.08
N GLN A 49 -17.74 13.53 -11.93
CA GLN A 49 -17.66 14.99 -11.98
C GLN A 49 -16.79 15.49 -13.12
N LYS A 50 -16.19 14.79 -13.95
CA LYS A 50 -15.48 15.24 -15.17
C LYS A 50 -14.63 16.50 -15.03
N SER A 51 -14.25 16.88 -13.79
CA SER A 51 -13.48 18.09 -13.50
C SER A 51 -12.62 17.88 -12.27
N CYS A 52 -11.55 18.70 -12.16
CA CYS A 52 -10.68 18.63 -10.98
C CYS A 52 -11.45 19.06 -9.72
N PRO A 53 -11.32 18.30 -8.60
CA PRO A 53 -12.01 18.69 -7.36
C PRO A 53 -11.61 20.06 -6.81
N SER A 54 -10.38 20.51 -7.11
CA SER A 54 -9.85 21.75 -6.57
C SER A 54 -10.03 22.95 -7.51
N CYS A 55 -9.52 22.85 -8.74
CA CYS A 55 -9.57 23.98 -9.67
C CYS A 55 -10.79 23.94 -10.61
N ARG A 56 -11.51 22.85 -10.61
CA ARG A 56 -12.75 22.65 -11.38
C ARG A 56 -12.59 22.78 -12.90
N GLN A 57 -11.37 22.71 -13.40
CA GLN A 57 -11.15 22.65 -14.84
C GLN A 57 -11.70 21.35 -15.39
N THR A 58 -12.49 21.44 -16.46
CA THR A 58 -13.08 20.28 -17.11
C THR A 58 -12.02 19.49 -17.88
N GLY A 59 -12.25 18.19 -18.03
CA GLY A 59 -11.32 17.30 -18.72
C GLY A 59 -10.32 16.67 -17.77
N TYR A 60 -9.57 15.68 -18.28
CA TYR A 60 -8.60 14.93 -17.50
C TYR A 60 -7.21 15.55 -17.64
N HIS A 61 -6.71 16.15 -16.56
CA HIS A 61 -5.43 16.86 -16.54
C HIS A 61 -4.53 16.33 -15.44
N PHE A 62 -4.50 15.02 -15.22
CA PHE A 62 -3.74 14.41 -14.13
C PHE A 62 -2.57 13.59 -14.67
N GLN A 63 -1.44 13.68 -13.99
CA GLN A 63 -0.22 12.93 -14.31
C GLN A 63 0.35 12.33 -13.04
N PRO A 64 1.05 11.16 -13.12
CA PRO A 64 1.73 10.61 -11.96
C PRO A 64 2.74 11.61 -11.38
N VAL A 65 2.77 11.69 -10.05
CA VAL A 65 3.78 12.48 -9.35
C VAL A 65 5.14 11.80 -9.53
N ILE A 66 6.13 12.57 -9.99
CA ILE A 66 7.50 12.08 -10.22
C ILE A 66 8.51 12.69 -9.24
N SER A 67 8.07 13.60 -8.37
CA SER A 67 8.95 14.22 -7.37
C SER A 67 9.49 13.16 -6.41
N ARG A 68 10.82 13.01 -6.39
CA ARG A 68 11.47 12.07 -5.47
C ARG A 68 11.25 12.44 -4.01
N VAL A 69 11.16 13.74 -3.72
CA VAL A 69 10.94 14.21 -2.34
C VAL A 69 9.63 13.66 -1.83
N VAL A 70 8.55 13.82 -2.59
CA VAL A 70 7.21 13.33 -2.20
C VAL A 70 7.20 11.81 -2.12
N LEU A 71 7.71 11.13 -3.15
CA LEU A 71 7.70 9.67 -3.21
C LEU A 71 8.55 9.06 -2.08
N ASN A 72 9.70 9.65 -1.78
CA ASN A 72 10.56 9.16 -0.70
C ASN A 72 9.90 9.37 0.66
N GLN A 73 9.23 10.49 0.88
CA GLN A 73 8.52 10.72 2.13
C GLN A 73 7.40 9.70 2.32
N LEU A 74 6.65 9.40 1.26
CA LEU A 74 5.60 8.36 1.31
C LEU A 74 6.20 6.99 1.60
N ASN A 75 7.29 6.65 0.94
CA ASN A 75 7.95 5.35 1.11
C ASN A 75 8.50 5.14 2.51
N ARG A 76 8.87 6.22 3.20
CA ARG A 76 9.43 6.16 4.56
C ARG A 76 8.38 6.18 5.66
N LEU A 77 7.10 6.37 5.33
CA LEU A 77 6.04 6.29 6.33
C LEU A 77 6.07 4.93 7.01
N LEU A 78 5.90 4.93 8.33
CA LEU A 78 5.97 3.71 9.11
C LEU A 78 4.59 3.11 9.26
N VAL A 79 4.51 1.80 9.09
CA VAL A 79 3.26 1.05 9.18
C VAL A 79 3.44 -0.15 10.11
N GLN A 80 2.32 -0.68 10.58
CA GLN A 80 2.25 -1.90 11.36
C GLN A 80 1.53 -2.96 10.55
N CYS A 81 2.11 -4.16 10.47
CA CYS A 81 1.43 -5.30 9.89
C CYS A 81 0.30 -5.75 10.82
N THR A 82 -0.93 -5.79 10.34
CA THR A 82 -2.07 -6.21 11.16
C THR A 82 -2.15 -7.72 11.33
N LEU A 83 -1.38 -8.48 10.54
CA LEU A 83 -1.33 -9.94 10.66
C LEU A 83 -0.41 -10.40 11.80
N CYS A 84 0.84 -9.91 11.81
CA CYS A 84 1.84 -10.33 12.82
C CYS A 84 2.12 -9.27 13.87
N GLN A 85 1.54 -8.07 13.74
CA GLN A 85 1.69 -6.95 14.66
C GLN A 85 3.09 -6.32 14.68
N GLN A 86 3.94 -6.67 13.72
CA GLN A 86 5.27 -6.04 13.62
C GLN A 86 5.13 -4.56 13.32
N ILE A 87 5.82 -3.71 14.09
CA ILE A 87 5.77 -2.24 13.96
C ILE A 87 7.01 -1.73 13.22
N ASN A 88 6.96 -0.44 12.87
CA ASN A 88 8.08 0.30 12.29
C ASN A 88 8.58 -0.28 10.96
N ILE A 89 7.66 -0.82 10.17
CA ILE A 89 7.94 -1.24 8.80
C ILE A 89 7.79 -0.01 7.91
N GLN A 90 8.81 0.31 7.11
CA GLN A 90 8.66 1.36 6.11
C GLN A 90 7.63 0.92 5.06
N ARG A 91 6.76 1.84 4.64
CA ARG A 91 5.69 1.54 3.70
C ARG A 91 6.21 0.86 2.43
N SER A 92 7.38 1.29 1.92
CA SER A 92 7.98 0.71 0.73
C SER A 92 8.40 -0.75 0.92
N ASN A 93 8.59 -1.18 2.17
CA ASN A 93 9.02 -2.54 2.48
C ASN A 93 7.87 -3.46 2.87
N LEU A 94 6.64 -2.92 2.94
CA LEU A 94 5.48 -3.69 3.41
C LEU A 94 5.18 -4.88 2.50
N ASN A 95 5.22 -4.68 1.18
CA ASN A 95 4.93 -5.77 0.24
C ASN A 95 5.95 -6.91 0.39
N ASP A 96 7.23 -6.57 0.56
CA ASP A 96 8.26 -7.59 0.80
C ASP A 96 8.02 -8.31 2.12
N HIS A 97 7.63 -7.57 3.17
CA HIS A 97 7.29 -8.18 4.46
C HIS A 97 6.15 -9.21 4.30
N ILE A 98 5.07 -8.82 3.63
CA ILE A 98 3.90 -9.68 3.46
C ILE A 98 4.24 -10.89 2.61
N SER A 99 4.96 -10.70 1.49
CA SER A 99 5.23 -11.79 0.55
C SER A 99 6.36 -12.71 0.99
N CYS A 100 7.33 -12.23 1.78
CA CYS A 100 8.54 -12.97 2.07
C CYS A 100 8.83 -13.23 3.54
N THR A 101 8.43 -12.35 4.45
CA THR A 101 8.90 -12.40 5.84
C THR A 101 7.81 -12.44 6.91
N CYS A 102 6.58 -12.04 6.61
CA CYS A 102 5.52 -12.03 7.62
C CYS A 102 5.21 -13.46 8.09
N PRO A 103 5.44 -13.80 9.38
CA PRO A 103 5.22 -15.16 9.85
C PRO A 103 3.76 -15.58 9.90
N LYS A 104 2.84 -14.63 9.91
CA LYS A 104 1.39 -14.89 9.99
C LYS A 104 0.71 -14.87 8.63
N GLN A 105 1.48 -14.76 7.55
CA GLN A 105 0.94 -14.87 6.19
C GLN A 105 0.63 -16.33 5.87
N ILE A 106 -0.52 -16.58 5.27
CA ILE A 106 -0.91 -17.92 4.83
C ILE A 106 -0.14 -18.28 3.56
N VAL A 107 0.52 -19.43 3.56
CA VAL A 107 1.28 -19.91 2.41
C VAL A 107 0.87 -21.34 2.08
N ASN A 108 1.10 -21.73 0.83
CA ASN A 108 0.84 -23.09 0.34
C ASN A 108 2.17 -23.83 0.21
N CYS A 109 2.14 -25.15 0.41
CA CYS A 109 3.34 -25.97 0.21
C CYS A 109 3.73 -26.00 -1.26
N ILE A 110 5.02 -25.76 -1.54
CA ILE A 110 5.58 -25.76 -2.89
C ILE A 110 5.45 -27.15 -3.55
N ASN A 111 5.38 -28.21 -2.72
CA ASN A 111 5.31 -29.58 -3.20
C ASN A 111 3.88 -30.00 -3.58
N ASN A 112 2.93 -29.06 -3.54
CA ASN A 112 1.51 -29.30 -3.92
C ASN A 112 0.85 -30.45 -3.16
N CYS A 113 1.23 -30.62 -1.88
CA CYS A 113 0.66 -31.70 -1.05
C CYS A 113 -0.70 -31.32 -0.45
N GLY A 114 -1.17 -30.09 -0.69
CA GLY A 114 -2.44 -29.61 -0.14
C GLY A 114 -2.30 -28.88 1.19
N TRP A 115 -1.10 -28.86 1.79
CA TRP A 115 -0.91 -28.13 3.04
C TRP A 115 -1.01 -26.62 2.81
N ARG A 116 -1.66 -25.95 3.76
CA ARG A 116 -1.80 -24.50 3.79
C ARG A 116 -1.82 -24.06 5.24
N GLY A 117 -0.98 -23.08 5.57
CA GLY A 117 -0.89 -22.60 6.93
C GLY A 117 0.00 -21.37 7.04
N TYR A 118 0.31 -20.97 8.26
CA TYR A 118 1.15 -19.81 8.51
C TYR A 118 2.59 -20.08 8.08
N ARG A 119 3.22 -19.01 7.53
CA ARG A 119 4.63 -19.12 7.11
C ARG A 119 5.53 -19.60 8.23
N GLU A 120 5.26 -19.17 9.47
CA GLU A 120 6.08 -19.58 10.62
C GLU A 120 6.07 -21.10 10.86
N ASN A 121 5.05 -21.79 10.37
CA ASN A 121 4.93 -23.25 10.50
C ASN A 121 5.39 -24.00 9.26
N TYR A 122 5.80 -23.27 8.22
CA TYR A 122 6.11 -23.89 6.92
C TYR A 122 7.36 -24.77 6.97
N GLN A 123 8.41 -24.32 7.67
CA GLN A 123 9.63 -25.11 7.79
C GLN A 123 9.38 -26.44 8.49
N GLN A 124 8.57 -26.42 9.54
CA GLN A 124 8.20 -27.65 10.23
C GLN A 124 7.41 -28.58 9.31
N HIS A 125 6.45 -28.02 8.54
CA HIS A 125 5.71 -28.80 7.57
C HIS A 125 6.64 -29.43 6.53
N LEU A 126 7.63 -28.70 6.03
CA LEU A 126 8.55 -29.21 5.00
C LEU A 126 9.32 -30.43 5.49
N ILE A 127 9.67 -30.47 6.78
CA ILE A 127 10.31 -31.64 7.39
C ILE A 127 9.39 -32.85 7.36
N GLU A 128 8.09 -32.63 7.56
CA GLU A 128 7.06 -33.68 7.66
C GLU A 128 6.32 -33.93 6.35
N CYS A 129 6.58 -33.13 5.31
CA CYS A 129 5.84 -33.19 4.05
C CYS A 129 6.12 -34.48 3.30
N ARG A 130 5.05 -35.27 3.01
CA ARG A 130 5.16 -36.54 2.31
C ARG A 130 5.56 -36.38 0.85
N GLN A 131 5.36 -35.19 0.27
CA GLN A 131 5.73 -34.89 -1.11
C GLN A 131 7.16 -34.37 -1.22
N SER A 132 7.81 -34.11 -0.09
CA SER A 132 9.20 -33.67 -0.04
C SER A 132 10.13 -34.83 -0.35
N GLN A 133 11.07 -34.59 -1.24
CA GLN A 133 12.06 -35.60 -1.62
C GLN A 133 13.45 -35.08 -1.43
#